data_a159e99da8e3f761700a802a0b308d78
#
_entry.id   a159e99da8e3f761700a802a0b308d78
#
_cell.length_a   1.000
_cell.length_b   1.000
_cell.length_c   1.000
_cell.angle_alpha   90.00
_cell.angle_beta   90.00
_cell.angle_gamma   90.00
#
_symmetry.space_group_name_H-M   'P 1'
#
loop_
_entity.id
_entity.type
_entity.pdbx_description
1 polymer ?
#
loop_
_entity_poly.entity_id
_entity_poly.type
_entity_poly.pdbx_seq_one_letter_code
_entity_poly.pdbx_strand_id
1 'polypeptide(L)'
;QTVTMEQVEALARTVGDKLALLDLEPRPADGTALVLDTTRGGVMNALYQEAAAYSFPGVEQGAEAFMTSVGALAGDGSGLHLDRPCTVLEAAAMANSLILNLYDQQDAGSLGLLWRADNGRGNVLYLLGSIHTDRNNLYPFHKQLRDVILNAEQVSFELDFNDTDQLLEFAAMQTYPAGDSLASHISPALYQAVVQAAVQLGMDEGTVSQYKPWALANAFSSLATLDETSGENAMAIDLYVNAKAVNAGIHIGAVETYAFQGQIFDTLSPEYQEQYLAGGLLLILDPDSISQETRDALTQVLGGDAFQPETQEAIQAQLDQIGAMMDSWKARDAVKFDTVYGKDTILDSEDELNRKLFTGRDPGMIQYAADYLSQAGSHTGLLVVGAGHMVGDTGVVQGLRDLGYSVELVPVP
;
A
#
# COMPACT_ATOMS: atom_id res chain seq x y z
N GLN A 1 17.49 -18.81 -10.63
CA GLN A 1 18.49 -18.63 -9.57
C GLN A 1 18.11 -19.49 -8.37
N THR A 2 19.08 -20.24 -7.80
CA THR A 2 18.89 -21.04 -6.59
C THR A 2 18.94 -20.15 -5.35
N VAL A 3 18.23 -20.55 -4.28
CA VAL A 3 18.25 -19.82 -3.01
C VAL A 3 19.62 -19.92 -2.33
N THR A 4 19.96 -18.92 -1.53
CA THR A 4 21.07 -18.96 -0.57
C THR A 4 20.54 -19.31 0.82
N MET A 5 21.42 -19.73 1.74
CA MET A 5 21.01 -20.00 3.14
C MET A 5 20.44 -18.74 3.81
N GLU A 6 21.03 -17.58 3.57
CA GLU A 6 20.52 -16.30 4.08
C GLU A 6 19.06 -16.04 3.64
N GLN A 7 18.74 -16.34 2.37
CA GLN A 7 17.39 -16.23 1.86
C GLN A 7 16.43 -17.25 2.47
N VAL A 8 16.89 -18.48 2.71
CA VAL A 8 16.08 -19.51 3.40
C VAL A 8 15.75 -19.07 4.82
N GLU A 9 16.74 -18.59 5.56
CA GLU A 9 16.55 -18.07 6.92
C GLU A 9 15.63 -16.84 6.98
N ALA A 10 15.76 -15.95 6.01
CA ALA A 10 14.89 -14.77 5.89
C ALA A 10 13.44 -15.18 5.62
N LEU A 11 13.20 -16.12 4.70
CA LEU A 11 11.85 -16.65 4.41
C LEU A 11 11.26 -17.37 5.64
N ALA A 12 12.05 -18.18 6.35
CA ALA A 12 11.58 -18.84 7.57
C ALA A 12 11.17 -17.81 8.62
N ARG A 13 12.01 -16.78 8.87
CA ARG A 13 11.63 -15.68 9.77
C ARG A 13 10.33 -15.01 9.36
N THR A 14 10.16 -14.66 8.08
CA THR A 14 8.92 -14.07 7.59
C THR A 14 7.71 -14.96 7.88
N VAL A 15 7.83 -16.28 7.68
CA VAL A 15 6.76 -17.22 8.04
C VAL A 15 6.50 -17.20 9.54
N GLY A 16 7.55 -17.30 10.36
CA GLY A 16 7.44 -17.25 11.83
C GLY A 16 6.75 -15.99 12.32
N ASP A 17 7.17 -14.81 11.83
CA ASP A 17 6.59 -13.52 12.18
C ASP A 17 5.10 -13.44 11.79
N LYS A 18 4.73 -13.94 10.62
CA LYS A 18 3.32 -13.98 10.20
C LYS A 18 2.49 -14.93 11.06
N LEU A 19 3.01 -16.11 11.39
CA LEU A 19 2.29 -17.07 12.24
C LEU A 19 2.15 -16.58 13.69
N ALA A 20 3.12 -15.84 14.20
CA ALA A 20 3.05 -15.21 15.52
C ALA A 20 1.89 -14.22 15.69
N LEU A 21 1.37 -13.66 14.58
CA LEU A 21 0.21 -12.76 14.60
C LEU A 21 -1.14 -13.48 14.74
N LEU A 22 -1.18 -14.82 14.68
CA LEU A 22 -2.42 -15.61 14.69
C LEU A 22 -2.91 -15.97 16.10
N ASP A 23 -2.20 -15.59 17.16
CA ASP A 23 -2.55 -15.91 18.56
C ASP A 23 -2.83 -17.42 18.78
N LEU A 24 -1.92 -18.25 18.26
CA LEU A 24 -2.05 -19.72 18.29
C LEU A 24 -1.48 -20.32 19.56
N GLU A 25 -2.01 -21.50 19.95
CA GLU A 25 -1.44 -22.28 21.06
C GLU A 25 -0.04 -22.78 20.69
N PRO A 26 0.99 -22.50 21.53
CA PRO A 26 2.33 -23.00 21.32
C PRO A 26 2.38 -24.53 21.42
N ARG A 27 3.20 -25.15 20.58
CA ARG A 27 3.48 -26.57 20.62
C ARG A 27 4.89 -26.80 21.15
N PRO A 28 5.09 -27.71 22.13
CA PRO A 28 6.42 -28.10 22.56
C PRO A 28 7.25 -28.67 21.40
N ALA A 29 8.51 -28.31 21.32
CA ALA A 29 9.42 -28.90 20.35
C ALA A 29 9.54 -30.42 20.59
N ASP A 30 9.41 -31.23 19.54
CA ASP A 30 9.49 -32.68 19.62
C ASP A 30 10.94 -33.21 19.57
N GLY A 31 11.92 -32.29 19.44
CA GLY A 31 13.35 -32.65 19.40
C GLY A 31 13.80 -33.27 18.06
N THR A 32 12.95 -33.33 17.04
CA THR A 32 13.31 -33.82 15.72
C THR A 32 14.35 -32.90 15.07
N ALA A 33 15.53 -33.41 14.77
CA ALA A 33 16.54 -32.65 14.02
C ALA A 33 16.19 -32.70 12.53
N LEU A 34 15.91 -31.52 11.96
CA LEU A 34 15.67 -31.35 10.53
C LEU A 34 16.94 -30.87 9.82
N VAL A 35 17.15 -31.35 8.61
CA VAL A 35 18.25 -30.88 7.75
C VAL A 35 17.78 -29.56 7.10
N LEU A 36 18.51 -28.49 7.35
CA LEU A 36 18.27 -27.16 6.76
C LEU A 36 19.38 -26.86 5.77
N ASP A 37 19.04 -26.78 4.51
CA ASP A 37 19.98 -26.46 3.44
C ASP A 37 19.23 -25.76 2.28
N THR A 38 19.91 -25.57 1.16
CA THR A 38 19.36 -24.92 -0.03
C THR A 38 18.68 -25.88 -0.99
N THR A 39 18.48 -27.12 -0.61
CA THR A 39 17.66 -28.06 -1.36
C THR A 39 16.18 -27.77 -1.14
N ARG A 40 15.33 -28.30 -2.00
CA ARG A 40 13.88 -28.18 -1.86
C ARG A 40 13.39 -28.77 -0.53
N GLY A 41 13.99 -29.88 -0.09
CA GLY A 41 13.72 -30.51 1.21
C GLY A 41 14.21 -29.68 2.39
N GLY A 42 15.38 -29.05 2.28
CA GLY A 42 15.92 -28.18 3.31
C GLY A 42 15.09 -26.92 3.50
N VAL A 43 14.65 -26.29 2.41
CA VAL A 43 13.72 -25.14 2.45
C VAL A 43 12.37 -25.55 3.07
N MET A 44 11.79 -26.68 2.61
CA MET A 44 10.58 -27.24 3.21
C MET A 44 10.71 -27.41 4.72
N ASN A 45 11.82 -27.97 5.18
CA ASN A 45 12.09 -28.19 6.60
C ASN A 45 12.19 -26.88 7.39
N ALA A 46 12.88 -25.88 6.83
CA ALA A 46 13.00 -24.56 7.46
C ALA A 46 11.64 -23.89 7.66
N LEU A 47 10.78 -23.91 6.64
CA LEU A 47 9.44 -23.33 6.72
C LEU A 47 8.51 -24.13 7.66
N TYR A 48 8.62 -25.47 7.64
CA TYR A 48 7.86 -26.33 8.54
C TYR A 48 8.22 -26.09 10.02
N GLN A 49 9.48 -25.84 10.36
CA GLN A 49 9.88 -25.56 11.73
C GLN A 49 9.12 -24.39 12.34
N GLU A 50 8.86 -23.36 11.57
CA GLU A 50 8.08 -22.20 12.03
C GLU A 50 6.61 -22.59 12.31
N ALA A 51 6.00 -23.40 11.44
CA ALA A 51 4.66 -23.91 11.65
C ALA A 51 4.60 -24.92 12.81
N ALA A 52 5.65 -25.73 12.99
CA ALA A 52 5.71 -26.75 14.04
C ALA A 52 5.83 -26.17 15.47
N ALA A 53 6.09 -24.87 15.59
CA ALA A 53 6.02 -24.15 16.86
C ALA A 53 4.58 -24.00 17.39
N TYR A 54 3.57 -24.29 16.58
CA TYR A 54 2.14 -24.13 16.88
C TYR A 54 1.35 -25.42 16.63
N SER A 55 0.16 -25.51 17.23
CA SER A 55 -0.71 -26.69 17.17
C SER A 55 -1.64 -26.66 15.96
N PHE A 56 -1.08 -26.70 14.75
CA PHE A 56 -1.89 -26.86 13.54
C PHE A 56 -2.34 -28.34 13.35
N PRO A 57 -3.53 -28.58 12.77
CA PRO A 57 -3.96 -29.94 12.44
C PRO A 57 -2.96 -30.65 11.52
N GLY A 58 -2.50 -31.82 11.92
CA GLY A 58 -1.59 -32.64 11.14
C GLY A 58 -0.10 -32.24 11.24
N VAL A 59 0.26 -31.21 11.98
CA VAL A 59 1.66 -30.76 12.13
C VAL A 59 2.56 -31.85 12.75
N GLU A 60 2.00 -32.73 13.55
CA GLU A 60 2.69 -33.88 14.17
C GLU A 60 3.08 -34.99 13.18
N GLN A 61 2.57 -34.96 11.96
CA GLN A 61 2.85 -35.96 10.92
C GLN A 61 4.24 -35.77 10.26
N GLY A 62 4.91 -34.67 10.57
CA GLY A 62 6.22 -34.32 10.04
C GLY A 62 6.17 -33.42 8.80
N ALA A 63 7.33 -32.91 8.42
CA ALA A 63 7.43 -31.82 7.44
C ALA A 63 6.80 -32.15 6.08
N GLU A 64 7.15 -33.29 5.48
CA GLU A 64 6.66 -33.64 4.14
C GLU A 64 5.14 -33.83 4.13
N ALA A 65 4.61 -34.60 5.09
CA ALA A 65 3.18 -34.87 5.16
C ALA A 65 2.38 -33.60 5.44
N PHE A 66 2.82 -32.78 6.40
CA PHE A 66 2.16 -31.52 6.75
C PHE A 66 2.21 -30.52 5.59
N MET A 67 3.39 -30.22 5.04
CA MET A 67 3.54 -29.25 3.96
C MET A 67 2.77 -29.64 2.70
N THR A 68 2.64 -30.95 2.43
CA THR A 68 1.81 -31.45 1.34
C THR A 68 0.33 -31.29 1.67
N SER A 69 -0.10 -31.65 2.89
CA SER A 69 -1.51 -31.58 3.30
C SER A 69 -2.07 -30.15 3.30
N VAL A 70 -1.24 -29.17 3.67
CA VAL A 70 -1.61 -27.74 3.62
C VAL A 70 -1.40 -27.11 2.25
N GLY A 71 -0.99 -27.86 1.23
CA GLY A 71 -0.80 -27.37 -0.14
C GLY A 71 0.41 -26.45 -0.34
N ALA A 72 1.34 -26.44 0.61
CA ALA A 72 2.59 -25.67 0.50
C ALA A 72 3.68 -26.39 -0.30
N LEU A 73 3.58 -27.71 -0.39
CA LEU A 73 4.49 -28.56 -1.16
C LEU A 73 3.70 -29.40 -2.17
N ALA A 74 4.08 -29.32 -3.43
CA ALA A 74 3.49 -30.14 -4.50
C ALA A 74 4.59 -30.70 -5.40
N GLY A 75 4.37 -31.91 -5.94
CA GLY A 75 5.22 -32.51 -6.96
C GLY A 75 4.76 -32.18 -8.38
N ASP A 76 5.50 -32.65 -9.36
CA ASP A 76 5.23 -32.48 -10.80
C ASP A 76 4.66 -33.76 -11.47
N GLY A 77 4.21 -34.70 -10.68
CA GLY A 77 3.74 -36.02 -11.15
C GLY A 77 4.82 -37.10 -11.19
N SER A 78 6.11 -36.72 -11.15
CA SER A 78 7.24 -37.68 -11.03
C SER A 78 7.81 -37.76 -9.60
N GLY A 79 7.42 -36.81 -8.72
CA GLY A 79 7.78 -36.77 -7.31
C GLY A 79 7.92 -35.38 -6.74
N LEU A 80 8.32 -35.31 -5.48
CA LEU A 80 8.53 -34.04 -4.76
C LEU A 80 9.92 -33.43 -5.02
N HIS A 81 10.86 -34.19 -5.52
CA HIS A 81 12.25 -33.77 -5.84
C HIS A 81 12.96 -33.03 -4.71
N LEU A 82 12.90 -33.58 -3.50
CA LEU A 82 13.39 -32.91 -2.29
C LEU A 82 14.91 -32.70 -2.28
N ASP A 83 15.66 -33.57 -2.97
CA ASP A 83 17.14 -33.57 -2.98
C ASP A 83 17.74 -32.54 -3.96
N ARG A 84 16.94 -31.96 -4.86
CA ARG A 84 17.45 -30.98 -5.82
C ARG A 84 17.56 -29.58 -5.22
N PRO A 85 18.48 -28.72 -5.78
CA PRO A 85 18.52 -27.31 -5.38
C PRO A 85 17.17 -26.64 -5.55
N CYS A 86 16.78 -25.82 -4.58
CA CYS A 86 15.56 -25.02 -4.62
C CYS A 86 15.81 -23.70 -5.34
N THR A 87 14.89 -23.28 -6.20
CA THR A 87 14.94 -21.94 -6.78
C THR A 87 14.30 -20.91 -5.85
N VAL A 88 14.70 -19.64 -6.00
CA VAL A 88 14.10 -18.52 -5.23
C VAL A 88 12.58 -18.49 -5.42
N LEU A 89 12.10 -18.69 -6.64
CA LEU A 89 10.67 -18.69 -6.93
C LEU A 89 9.92 -19.83 -6.22
N GLU A 90 10.51 -21.04 -6.20
CA GLU A 90 9.89 -22.18 -5.51
C GLU A 90 9.87 -22.00 -4.00
N ALA A 91 10.95 -21.46 -3.41
CA ALA A 91 11.01 -21.17 -1.98
C ALA A 91 9.96 -20.12 -1.59
N ALA A 92 9.86 -19.04 -2.36
CA ALA A 92 8.84 -18.00 -2.16
C ALA A 92 7.43 -18.56 -2.34
N ALA A 93 7.20 -19.42 -3.33
CA ALA A 93 5.90 -20.06 -3.53
C ALA A 93 5.51 -20.98 -2.37
N MET A 94 6.46 -21.78 -1.84
CA MET A 94 6.21 -22.60 -0.65
C MET A 94 5.85 -21.75 0.57
N ALA A 95 6.63 -20.71 0.85
CA ALA A 95 6.38 -19.82 1.99
C ALA A 95 5.03 -19.12 1.86
N ASN A 96 4.73 -18.55 0.69
CA ASN A 96 3.45 -17.88 0.43
C ASN A 96 2.26 -18.84 0.56
N SER A 97 2.34 -20.03 -0.02
CA SER A 97 1.27 -21.03 0.08
C SER A 97 1.07 -21.50 1.53
N LEU A 98 2.16 -21.69 2.28
CA LEU A 98 2.08 -22.04 3.69
C LEU A 98 1.36 -20.96 4.49
N ILE A 99 1.78 -19.70 4.38
CA ILE A 99 1.15 -18.59 5.08
C ILE A 99 -0.33 -18.49 4.71
N LEU A 100 -0.67 -18.43 3.43
CA LEU A 100 -2.05 -18.25 2.97
C LEU A 100 -2.95 -19.40 3.46
N ASN A 101 -2.51 -20.65 3.32
CA ASN A 101 -3.34 -21.78 3.67
C ASN A 101 -3.50 -21.95 5.18
N LEU A 102 -2.48 -21.61 5.98
CA LEU A 102 -2.60 -21.60 7.44
C LEU A 102 -3.49 -20.45 7.93
N TYR A 103 -3.40 -19.28 7.34
CA TYR A 103 -4.31 -18.17 7.62
C TYR A 103 -5.76 -18.52 7.25
N ASP A 104 -5.98 -19.15 6.10
CA ASP A 104 -7.32 -19.59 5.66
C ASP A 104 -7.92 -20.63 6.60
N GLN A 105 -7.11 -21.55 7.16
CA GLN A 105 -7.55 -22.50 8.17
C GLN A 105 -8.01 -21.84 9.49
N GLN A 106 -7.46 -20.68 9.79
CA GLN A 106 -7.78 -19.89 10.98
C GLN A 106 -8.83 -18.80 10.70
N ASP A 107 -9.37 -18.74 9.47
CA ASP A 107 -10.26 -17.67 9.03
C ASP A 107 -9.67 -16.28 9.34
N ALA A 108 -8.36 -16.13 9.07
CA ALA A 108 -7.56 -14.97 9.41
C ALA A 108 -7.09 -14.20 8.16
N GLY A 109 -6.45 -13.06 8.41
CA GLY A 109 -5.99 -12.13 7.39
C GLY A 109 -6.77 -10.83 7.38
N SER A 110 -6.23 -9.83 6.70
CA SER A 110 -6.83 -8.49 6.65
C SER A 110 -7.95 -8.44 5.61
N LEU A 111 -9.18 -8.20 6.04
CA LEU A 111 -10.33 -7.93 5.15
C LEU A 111 -10.43 -6.44 4.83
N GLY A 112 -10.01 -5.60 5.76
CA GLY A 112 -9.97 -4.15 5.63
C GLY A 112 -11.31 -3.46 5.51
N LEU A 113 -11.29 -2.22 5.08
CA LEU A 113 -12.48 -1.41 4.82
C LEU A 113 -13.06 -1.79 3.46
N LEU A 114 -13.84 -2.87 3.46
CA LEU A 114 -14.53 -3.44 2.30
C LEU A 114 -16.04 -3.34 2.50
N TRP A 115 -16.73 -2.61 1.63
CA TRP A 115 -18.20 -2.51 1.59
C TRP A 115 -18.76 -3.23 0.38
N ARG A 116 -20.02 -3.61 0.48
CA ARG A 116 -20.82 -4.15 -0.60
C ARG A 116 -21.98 -3.19 -0.87
N ALA A 117 -21.98 -2.61 -2.06
CA ALA A 117 -23.09 -1.83 -2.60
C ALA A 117 -23.95 -2.70 -3.50
N ASP A 118 -25.28 -2.57 -3.38
CA ASP A 118 -26.26 -3.41 -4.07
C ASP A 118 -27.41 -2.55 -4.60
N ASN A 119 -27.80 -2.76 -5.86
CA ASN A 119 -28.93 -2.08 -6.47
C ASN A 119 -30.27 -2.83 -6.27
N GLY A 120 -30.29 -3.98 -5.57
CA GLY A 120 -31.46 -4.82 -5.36
C GLY A 120 -31.99 -5.52 -6.62
N ARG A 121 -31.26 -5.45 -7.75
CA ARG A 121 -31.68 -6.00 -9.06
C ARG A 121 -30.60 -6.85 -9.73
N GLY A 122 -29.54 -7.19 -9.02
CA GLY A 122 -28.51 -8.10 -9.48
C GLY A 122 -27.12 -7.44 -9.68
N ASN A 123 -27.00 -6.11 -9.68
CA ASN A 123 -25.70 -5.45 -9.72
C ASN A 123 -25.15 -5.27 -8.31
N VAL A 124 -23.92 -5.69 -8.13
CA VAL A 124 -23.15 -5.57 -6.90
C VAL A 124 -21.83 -4.88 -7.23
N LEU A 125 -21.49 -3.85 -6.48
CA LEU A 125 -20.17 -3.23 -6.51
C LEU A 125 -19.55 -3.31 -5.12
N TYR A 126 -18.47 -4.06 -5.01
CA TYR A 126 -17.63 -4.00 -3.82
C TYR A 126 -16.80 -2.72 -3.83
N LEU A 127 -16.63 -2.12 -2.67
CA LEU A 127 -15.87 -0.88 -2.49
C LEU A 127 -14.75 -1.17 -1.51
N LEU A 128 -13.50 -1.08 -1.94
CA LEU A 128 -12.33 -1.28 -1.09
C LEU A 128 -11.61 0.05 -0.91
N GLY A 129 -11.54 0.53 0.32
CA GLY A 129 -10.71 1.67 0.66
C GLY A 129 -9.24 1.27 0.67
N SER A 130 -8.42 1.82 -0.22
CA SER A 130 -6.97 1.54 -0.26
C SER A 130 -6.17 2.51 0.62
N ILE A 131 -4.99 2.05 1.02
CA ILE A 131 -3.96 2.86 1.68
C ILE A 131 -2.66 2.66 0.91
N HIS A 132 -1.99 3.76 0.56
CA HIS A 132 -0.76 3.75 -0.25
C HIS A 132 0.52 3.60 0.60
N THR A 133 0.44 2.89 1.71
CA THR A 133 1.58 2.62 2.58
C THR A 133 1.63 1.14 2.90
N ASP A 134 2.81 0.62 3.13
CA ASP A 134 3.10 -0.79 3.35
C ASP A 134 3.37 -1.16 4.82
N ARG A 135 3.10 -0.24 5.75
CA ARG A 135 3.36 -0.45 7.18
C ARG A 135 2.31 -1.36 7.85
N ASN A 136 2.64 -1.88 9.03
CA ASN A 136 1.75 -2.55 10.00
C ASN A 136 1.17 -3.89 9.56
N ASN A 137 1.89 -4.71 8.80
CA ASN A 137 1.48 -6.09 8.55
C ASN A 137 0.06 -6.23 7.99
N LEU A 138 -0.25 -5.51 6.88
CA LEU A 138 -1.56 -5.63 6.22
C LEU A 138 -1.78 -7.00 5.58
N TYR A 139 -0.70 -7.68 5.21
CA TYR A 139 -0.75 -8.97 4.54
C TYR A 139 -0.54 -10.15 5.51
N PRO A 140 -1.10 -11.33 5.19
CA PRO A 140 -1.91 -11.62 4.02
C PRO A 140 -3.32 -11.06 4.10
N PHE A 141 -3.93 -10.82 2.95
CA PHE A 141 -5.34 -10.49 2.91
C PHE A 141 -6.21 -11.72 3.17
N HIS A 142 -7.33 -11.50 3.86
CA HIS A 142 -8.33 -12.52 4.16
C HIS A 142 -8.83 -13.19 2.86
N LYS A 143 -9.14 -14.50 2.94
CA LYS A 143 -9.66 -15.26 1.79
C LYS A 143 -10.86 -14.59 1.13
N GLN A 144 -11.79 -14.07 1.91
CA GLN A 144 -12.98 -13.37 1.39
C GLN A 144 -12.63 -12.17 0.51
N LEU A 145 -11.64 -11.35 0.90
CA LEU A 145 -11.18 -10.24 0.05
C LEU A 145 -10.52 -10.75 -1.24
N ARG A 146 -9.70 -11.79 -1.14
CA ARG A 146 -9.07 -12.40 -2.32
C ARG A 146 -10.11 -13.00 -3.27
N ASP A 147 -11.16 -13.61 -2.73
CA ASP A 147 -12.28 -14.14 -3.52
C ASP A 147 -13.08 -13.01 -4.19
N VAL A 148 -13.33 -11.89 -3.51
CA VAL A 148 -13.97 -10.70 -4.12
C VAL A 148 -13.17 -10.19 -5.31
N ILE A 149 -11.85 -10.09 -5.17
CA ILE A 149 -10.97 -9.65 -6.27
C ILE A 149 -11.08 -10.60 -7.47
N LEU A 150 -10.95 -11.91 -7.22
CA LEU A 150 -10.88 -12.92 -8.29
C LEU A 150 -12.22 -13.22 -8.96
N ASN A 151 -13.35 -12.93 -8.31
CA ASN A 151 -14.67 -13.13 -8.85
C ASN A 151 -15.29 -11.86 -9.44
N ALA A 152 -14.62 -10.73 -9.40
CA ALA A 152 -15.06 -9.50 -10.06
C ALA A 152 -14.95 -9.62 -11.59
N GLU A 153 -16.00 -9.18 -12.30
CA GLU A 153 -15.96 -9.04 -13.76
C GLU A 153 -15.08 -7.86 -14.19
N GLN A 154 -15.04 -6.83 -13.34
CA GLN A 154 -14.26 -5.64 -13.53
C GLN A 154 -13.70 -5.18 -12.17
N VAL A 155 -12.44 -4.78 -12.18
CA VAL A 155 -11.80 -4.08 -11.06
C VAL A 155 -11.41 -2.69 -11.55
N SER A 156 -11.90 -1.68 -10.85
CA SER A 156 -11.65 -0.27 -11.20
C SER A 156 -10.84 0.41 -10.11
N PHE A 157 -9.94 1.27 -10.52
CA PHE A 157 -9.05 2.04 -9.65
C PHE A 157 -9.26 3.54 -9.87
N GLU A 158 -8.61 4.37 -9.08
CA GLU A 158 -8.50 5.79 -9.38
C GLU A 158 -7.87 6.00 -10.75
N LEU A 159 -6.81 5.27 -11.05
CA LEU A 159 -6.02 5.33 -12.27
C LEU A 159 -5.80 3.92 -12.85
N ASP A 160 -5.67 3.80 -14.16
CA ASP A 160 -5.20 2.55 -14.78
C ASP A 160 -3.66 2.47 -14.72
N PHE A 161 -3.14 1.65 -13.82
CA PHE A 161 -1.71 1.42 -13.65
C PHE A 161 -1.04 0.73 -14.85
N ASN A 162 -1.83 0.24 -15.80
CA ASN A 162 -1.34 -0.50 -16.97
C ASN A 162 -1.37 0.34 -18.25
N ASP A 163 -1.95 1.55 -18.21
CA ASP A 163 -1.98 2.48 -19.33
C ASP A 163 -0.63 3.19 -19.49
N THR A 164 0.23 2.61 -20.31
CA THR A 164 1.58 3.12 -20.54
C THR A 164 1.60 4.53 -21.10
N ASP A 165 0.63 4.88 -21.96
CA ASP A 165 0.59 6.20 -22.60
C ASP A 165 0.27 7.27 -21.56
N GLN A 166 -0.70 7.04 -20.70
CA GLN A 166 -1.02 7.94 -19.58
C GLN A 166 0.13 8.04 -18.55
N LEU A 167 0.83 6.94 -18.27
CA LEU A 167 2.01 6.94 -17.38
C LEU A 167 3.13 7.81 -17.95
N LEU A 168 3.38 7.75 -19.26
CA LEU A 168 4.37 8.60 -19.93
C LEU A 168 3.95 10.08 -19.93
N GLU A 169 2.67 10.36 -20.14
CA GLU A 169 2.12 11.71 -20.05
C GLU A 169 2.29 12.29 -18.64
N PHE A 170 1.97 11.51 -17.61
CA PHE A 170 2.15 11.92 -16.23
C PHE A 170 3.62 12.15 -15.86
N ALA A 171 4.53 11.28 -16.33
CA ALA A 171 5.96 11.47 -16.14
C ALA A 171 6.45 12.78 -16.78
N ALA A 172 5.95 13.12 -17.97
CA ALA A 172 6.25 14.38 -18.61
C ALA A 172 5.68 15.60 -17.87
N MET A 173 4.53 15.46 -17.21
CA MET A 173 3.94 16.54 -16.38
C MET A 173 4.79 16.85 -15.14
N GLN A 174 5.53 15.90 -14.62
CA GLN A 174 6.36 16.06 -13.42
C GLN A 174 7.65 16.86 -13.66
N THR A 175 8.02 17.03 -14.92
CA THR A 175 9.30 17.67 -15.29
C THR A 175 9.07 18.97 -16.08
N TYR A 176 10.09 19.83 -16.04
CA TYR A 176 10.13 21.01 -16.88
C TYR A 176 10.57 20.66 -18.31
N PRO A 177 10.11 21.43 -19.30
CA PRO A 177 10.59 21.27 -20.68
C PRO A 177 12.07 21.61 -20.81
N ALA A 178 12.69 21.14 -21.89
CA ALA A 178 14.11 21.42 -22.17
C ALA A 178 14.39 22.93 -22.18
N GLY A 179 15.41 23.33 -21.42
CA GLY A 179 15.81 24.72 -21.26
C GLY A 179 15.19 25.44 -20.07
N ASP A 180 14.30 24.79 -19.33
CA ASP A 180 13.74 25.25 -18.06
C ASP A 180 14.18 24.33 -16.92
N SER A 181 14.12 24.80 -15.67
CA SER A 181 14.57 24.03 -14.51
C SER A 181 13.94 24.53 -13.22
N LEU A 182 13.98 23.69 -12.19
CA LEU A 182 13.50 23.97 -10.84
C LEU A 182 14.06 25.32 -10.30
N ALA A 183 15.32 25.61 -10.57
CA ALA A 183 15.99 26.84 -10.10
C ALA A 183 15.31 28.14 -10.59
N SER A 184 14.53 28.09 -11.68
CA SER A 184 13.79 29.23 -12.22
C SER A 184 12.44 29.44 -11.54
N HIS A 185 11.97 28.48 -10.74
CA HIS A 185 10.60 28.44 -10.21
C HIS A 185 10.51 28.46 -8.69
N ILE A 186 11.65 28.31 -7.99
CA ILE A 186 11.72 28.37 -6.54
C ILE A 186 12.82 29.34 -6.10
N SER A 187 12.78 29.74 -4.83
CA SER A 187 13.81 30.61 -4.28
C SER A 187 15.19 29.93 -4.33
N PRO A 188 16.28 30.70 -4.59
CA PRO A 188 17.64 30.14 -4.64
C PRO A 188 18.04 29.39 -3.38
N ALA A 189 17.57 29.85 -2.21
CA ALA A 189 17.87 29.22 -0.93
C ALA A 189 17.17 27.85 -0.81
N LEU A 190 15.89 27.74 -1.23
CA LEU A 190 15.18 26.46 -1.27
C LEU A 190 15.82 25.51 -2.29
N TYR A 191 16.27 26.02 -3.44
CA TYR A 191 16.96 25.18 -4.43
C TYR A 191 18.24 24.54 -3.83
N GLN A 192 19.04 25.30 -3.07
CA GLN A 192 20.21 24.73 -2.40
C GLN A 192 19.83 23.66 -1.37
N ALA A 193 18.72 23.85 -0.64
CA ALA A 193 18.21 22.83 0.28
C ALA A 193 17.82 21.53 -0.46
N VAL A 194 17.18 21.64 -1.62
CA VAL A 194 16.86 20.48 -2.49
C VAL A 194 18.12 19.76 -2.95
N VAL A 195 19.12 20.50 -3.43
CA VAL A 195 20.40 19.91 -3.88
C VAL A 195 21.11 19.19 -2.72
N GLN A 196 21.12 19.75 -1.53
CA GLN A 196 21.71 19.11 -0.35
C GLN A 196 20.97 17.80 -0.01
N ALA A 197 19.65 17.79 -0.01
CA ALA A 197 18.85 16.60 0.21
C ALA A 197 19.09 15.53 -0.87
N ALA A 198 19.17 15.94 -2.13
CA ALA A 198 19.47 15.06 -3.26
C ALA A 198 20.80 14.34 -3.08
N VAL A 199 21.85 15.05 -2.69
CA VAL A 199 23.17 14.46 -2.42
C VAL A 199 23.09 13.43 -1.30
N GLN A 200 22.37 13.70 -0.21
CA GLN A 200 22.17 12.75 0.89
C GLN A 200 21.45 11.49 0.44
N LEU A 201 20.53 11.61 -0.52
CA LEU A 201 19.77 10.48 -1.11
C LEU A 201 20.52 9.80 -2.27
N GLY A 202 21.73 10.22 -2.61
CA GLY A 202 22.51 9.69 -3.73
C GLY A 202 21.96 10.06 -5.12
N MET A 203 21.16 11.13 -5.20
CA MET A 203 20.64 11.67 -6.45
C MET A 203 21.56 12.78 -6.97
N ASP A 204 21.67 12.90 -8.29
CA ASP A 204 22.44 13.99 -8.87
C ASP A 204 21.60 15.26 -9.07
N GLU A 205 22.25 16.44 -8.98
CA GLU A 205 21.61 17.74 -9.13
C GLU A 205 20.94 17.89 -10.50
N GLY A 206 21.54 17.36 -11.56
CA GLY A 206 21.00 17.46 -12.91
C GLY A 206 19.65 16.77 -13.03
N THR A 207 19.48 15.65 -12.33
CA THR A 207 18.21 14.92 -12.26
C THR A 207 17.15 15.71 -11.48
N VAL A 208 17.44 16.12 -10.25
CA VAL A 208 16.45 16.82 -9.42
C VAL A 208 16.06 18.18 -9.97
N SER A 209 16.99 18.86 -10.68
CA SER A 209 16.73 20.16 -11.29
C SER A 209 15.68 20.13 -12.42
N GLN A 210 15.38 18.98 -12.97
CA GLN A 210 14.39 18.83 -14.03
C GLN A 210 12.95 18.69 -13.50
N TYR A 211 12.80 18.32 -12.22
CA TYR A 211 11.47 18.07 -11.65
C TYR A 211 10.81 19.33 -11.13
N LYS A 212 9.48 19.36 -11.23
CA LYS A 212 8.65 20.41 -10.63
C LYS A 212 8.60 20.27 -9.11
N PRO A 213 8.36 21.36 -8.35
CA PRO A 213 8.34 21.31 -6.88
C PRO A 213 7.40 20.27 -6.30
N TRP A 214 6.16 20.20 -6.82
CA TRP A 214 5.16 19.24 -6.34
C TRP A 214 5.57 17.79 -6.57
N ALA A 215 6.24 17.50 -7.68
CA ALA A 215 6.69 16.14 -7.98
C ALA A 215 7.78 15.68 -7.02
N LEU A 216 8.73 16.57 -6.68
CA LEU A 216 9.75 16.29 -5.66
C LEU A 216 9.13 16.15 -4.27
N ALA A 217 8.17 17.02 -3.90
CA ALA A 217 7.46 16.91 -2.62
C ALA A 217 6.77 15.55 -2.45
N ASN A 218 6.08 15.08 -3.49
CA ASN A 218 5.44 13.76 -3.50
C ASN A 218 6.48 12.63 -3.38
N ALA A 219 7.60 12.73 -4.10
CA ALA A 219 8.67 11.74 -4.03
C ALA A 219 9.29 11.69 -2.62
N PHE A 220 9.57 12.83 -2.01
CA PHE A 220 10.13 12.92 -0.65
C PHE A 220 9.15 12.39 0.40
N SER A 221 7.87 12.72 0.29
CA SER A 221 6.83 12.18 1.18
C SER A 221 6.71 10.66 1.07
N SER A 222 6.80 10.13 -0.15
CA SER A 222 6.80 8.67 -0.37
C SER A 222 8.02 8.00 0.26
N LEU A 223 9.22 8.58 0.11
CA LEU A 223 10.44 8.07 0.74
C LEU A 223 10.35 8.07 2.27
N ALA A 224 9.77 9.13 2.86
CA ALA A 224 9.61 9.25 4.31
C ALA A 224 8.65 8.20 4.90
N THR A 225 7.73 7.66 4.10
CA THR A 225 6.77 6.64 4.53
C THR A 225 7.28 5.21 4.36
N LEU A 226 8.43 5.01 3.71
CA LEU A 226 9.06 3.68 3.63
C LEU A 226 9.55 3.25 5.00
N ASP A 227 9.17 2.06 5.42
CA ASP A 227 9.68 1.46 6.66
C ASP A 227 10.95 0.65 6.36
N GLU A 228 12.11 1.30 6.52
CA GLU A 228 13.40 0.65 6.33
C GLU A 228 13.69 -0.43 7.39
N THR A 229 12.98 -0.40 8.53
CA THR A 229 13.23 -1.30 9.65
C THR A 229 12.55 -2.64 9.52
N SER A 230 11.44 -2.72 8.79
CA SER A 230 10.69 -3.98 8.60
C SER A 230 11.33 -4.91 7.56
N GLY A 231 12.18 -4.40 6.67
CA GLY A 231 12.70 -5.18 5.55
C GLY A 231 11.61 -5.69 4.58
N GLU A 232 10.37 -5.35 4.83
CA GLU A 232 9.21 -5.71 4.04
C GLU A 232 8.86 -4.55 3.11
N ASN A 233 9.23 -4.65 1.84
CA ASN A 233 8.65 -3.83 0.77
C ASN A 233 7.28 -4.43 0.42
N ALA A 234 6.30 -4.26 1.32
CA ALA A 234 4.95 -4.70 1.02
C ALA A 234 4.36 -3.78 -0.06
N MET A 235 3.70 -4.39 -1.01
CA MET A 235 3.04 -3.70 -2.11
C MET A 235 1.83 -2.92 -1.57
N ALA A 236 1.60 -1.69 -2.03
CA ALA A 236 0.39 -0.94 -1.73
C ALA A 236 -0.87 -1.73 -2.13
N ILE A 237 -1.98 -1.53 -1.42
CA ILE A 237 -3.20 -2.35 -1.56
C ILE A 237 -3.72 -2.34 -3.00
N ASP A 238 -3.79 -1.18 -3.61
CA ASP A 238 -4.24 -0.99 -4.99
C ASP A 238 -3.33 -1.69 -6.01
N LEU A 239 -2.02 -1.62 -5.84
CA LEU A 239 -1.05 -2.34 -6.69
C LEU A 239 -1.16 -3.86 -6.53
N TYR A 240 -1.39 -4.35 -5.30
CA TYR A 240 -1.64 -5.78 -5.07
C TYR A 240 -2.90 -6.24 -5.80
N VAL A 241 -4.01 -5.50 -5.64
CA VAL A 241 -5.28 -5.82 -6.30
C VAL A 241 -5.12 -5.77 -7.81
N ASN A 242 -4.45 -4.74 -8.35
CA ASN A 242 -4.16 -4.63 -9.78
C ASN A 242 -3.37 -5.84 -10.30
N ALA A 243 -2.29 -6.23 -9.62
CA ALA A 243 -1.49 -7.38 -10.02
C ALA A 243 -2.32 -8.69 -10.03
N LYS A 244 -3.19 -8.88 -9.03
CA LYS A 244 -4.09 -10.05 -8.99
C LYS A 244 -5.13 -10.03 -10.12
N ALA A 245 -5.75 -8.89 -10.38
CA ALA A 245 -6.74 -8.73 -11.44
C ALA A 245 -6.12 -8.93 -12.84
N VAL A 246 -4.98 -8.31 -13.11
CA VAL A 246 -4.25 -8.49 -14.38
C VAL A 246 -3.86 -9.94 -14.60
N ASN A 247 -3.28 -10.59 -13.59
CA ASN A 247 -2.88 -11.99 -13.69
C ASN A 247 -4.07 -12.95 -13.89
N ALA A 248 -5.25 -12.58 -13.42
CA ALA A 248 -6.48 -13.35 -13.63
C ALA A 248 -7.22 -12.98 -14.94
N GLY A 249 -6.72 -12.02 -15.71
CA GLY A 249 -7.35 -11.55 -16.95
C GLY A 249 -8.65 -10.77 -16.73
N ILE A 250 -8.84 -10.19 -15.54
CA ILE A 250 -10.02 -9.40 -15.18
C ILE A 250 -9.90 -8.01 -15.85
N HIS A 251 -11.05 -7.50 -16.33
CA HIS A 251 -11.09 -6.17 -16.95
C HIS A 251 -10.72 -5.08 -15.93
N ILE A 252 -9.80 -4.18 -16.33
CA ILE A 252 -9.37 -3.05 -15.51
C ILE A 252 -10.11 -1.79 -15.98
N GLY A 253 -10.68 -1.06 -15.03
CA GLY A 253 -11.28 0.26 -15.24
C GLY A 253 -10.53 1.35 -14.47
N ALA A 254 -10.75 2.60 -14.84
CA ALA A 254 -10.24 3.76 -14.14
C ALA A 254 -11.33 4.82 -13.98
N VAL A 255 -11.36 5.47 -12.81
CA VAL A 255 -12.30 6.56 -12.53
C VAL A 255 -11.77 7.88 -13.08
N GLU A 256 -10.47 8.10 -13.00
CA GLU A 256 -9.78 9.33 -13.36
C GLU A 256 -8.67 9.07 -14.37
N THR A 257 -8.08 10.13 -14.88
CA THR A 257 -6.88 10.08 -15.71
C THR A 257 -5.67 10.61 -14.96
N TYR A 258 -4.48 10.17 -15.34
CA TYR A 258 -3.22 10.70 -14.80
C TYR A 258 -3.08 12.21 -15.03
N ALA A 259 -3.51 12.69 -16.20
CA ALA A 259 -3.53 14.13 -16.50
C ALA A 259 -4.42 14.91 -15.54
N PHE A 260 -5.60 14.37 -15.19
CA PHE A 260 -6.49 15.00 -14.21
C PHE A 260 -5.84 15.08 -12.82
N GLN A 261 -5.26 14.01 -12.31
CA GLN A 261 -4.59 14.04 -11.01
C GLN A 261 -3.34 14.94 -11.03
N GLY A 262 -2.55 14.90 -12.10
CA GLY A 262 -1.38 15.76 -12.25
C GLY A 262 -1.74 17.25 -12.21
N GLN A 263 -2.87 17.63 -12.83
CA GLN A 263 -3.35 19.01 -12.80
C GLN A 263 -3.73 19.52 -11.41
N ILE A 264 -4.13 18.64 -10.48
CA ILE A 264 -4.39 19.02 -9.09
C ILE A 264 -3.15 19.68 -8.48
N PHE A 265 -1.98 19.08 -8.70
CA PHE A 265 -0.70 19.60 -8.20
C PHE A 265 -0.13 20.71 -9.09
N ASP A 266 -0.21 20.56 -10.39
CA ASP A 266 0.41 21.49 -11.35
C ASP A 266 -0.26 22.88 -11.35
N THR A 267 -1.50 22.96 -10.89
CA THR A 267 -2.27 24.21 -10.76
C THR A 267 -2.23 24.82 -9.35
N LEU A 268 -1.41 24.29 -8.44
CA LEU A 268 -1.15 24.93 -7.14
C LEU A 268 -0.38 26.24 -7.35
N SER A 269 -0.64 27.23 -6.49
CA SER A 269 0.06 28.50 -6.54
C SER A 269 1.58 28.31 -6.37
N PRO A 270 2.44 29.16 -6.95
CA PRO A 270 3.88 29.04 -6.80
C PRO A 270 4.33 29.04 -5.34
N GLU A 271 3.73 29.88 -4.51
CA GLU A 271 3.99 29.96 -3.08
C GLU A 271 3.65 28.66 -2.37
N TYR A 272 2.50 28.07 -2.72
CA TYR A 272 2.09 26.78 -2.15
C TYR A 272 3.03 25.66 -2.57
N GLN A 273 3.45 25.63 -3.83
CA GLN A 273 4.38 24.61 -4.32
C GLN A 273 5.73 24.67 -3.61
N GLU A 274 6.26 25.87 -3.30
CA GLU A 274 7.48 26.02 -2.49
C GLU A 274 7.27 25.50 -1.06
N GLN A 275 6.15 25.83 -0.42
CA GLN A 275 5.82 25.35 0.92
C GLN A 275 5.65 23.84 0.95
N TYR A 276 4.99 23.28 -0.06
CA TYR A 276 4.78 21.85 -0.20
C TYR A 276 6.10 21.09 -0.37
N LEU A 277 7.00 21.63 -1.20
CA LEU A 277 8.35 21.08 -1.36
C LEU A 277 9.16 21.18 -0.06
N ALA A 278 9.12 22.32 0.62
CA ALA A 278 9.81 22.50 1.90
C ALA A 278 9.29 21.52 2.96
N GLY A 279 7.96 21.30 3.02
CA GLY A 279 7.36 20.29 3.89
C GLY A 279 7.86 18.87 3.60
N GLY A 280 7.94 18.50 2.32
CA GLY A 280 8.50 17.20 1.90
C GLY A 280 9.97 17.03 2.30
N LEU A 281 10.78 18.10 2.20
CA LEU A 281 12.17 18.08 2.64
C LEU A 281 12.31 17.85 4.15
N LEU A 282 11.42 18.41 4.97
CA LEU A 282 11.45 18.19 6.42
C LEU A 282 11.24 16.72 6.81
N LEU A 283 10.52 15.97 6.00
CA LEU A 283 10.24 14.56 6.28
C LEU A 283 11.48 13.67 6.08
N ILE A 284 12.44 14.08 5.25
CA ILE A 284 13.58 13.26 4.84
C ILE A 284 14.92 13.78 5.34
N LEU A 285 15.02 15.06 5.70
CA LEU A 285 16.24 15.67 6.19
C LEU A 285 16.47 15.30 7.66
N ASP A 286 17.69 14.87 7.97
CA ASP A 286 18.14 14.73 9.36
C ASP A 286 18.45 16.11 9.93
N PRO A 287 17.73 16.58 10.96
CA PRO A 287 17.92 17.90 11.56
C PRO A 287 19.35 18.17 12.05
N ASP A 288 20.06 17.11 12.47
CA ASP A 288 21.42 17.22 13.00
C ASP A 288 22.50 17.32 11.91
N SER A 289 22.16 16.94 10.68
CA SER A 289 23.11 16.90 9.55
C SER A 289 22.99 18.07 8.57
N ILE A 290 21.93 18.90 8.68
CA ILE A 290 21.71 20.03 7.76
C ILE A 290 22.54 21.25 8.09
N SER A 291 22.91 22.02 7.05
CA SER A 291 23.60 23.30 7.20
C SER A 291 22.67 24.37 7.78
N GLN A 292 23.25 25.40 8.40
CA GLN A 292 22.49 26.58 8.85
C GLN A 292 21.77 27.25 7.67
N GLU A 293 22.43 27.30 6.50
CA GLU A 293 21.82 27.86 5.29
C GLU A 293 20.56 27.12 4.85
N THR A 294 20.57 25.78 4.88
CA THR A 294 19.38 24.97 4.62
C THR A 294 18.28 25.23 5.63
N ARG A 295 18.64 25.31 6.91
CA ARG A 295 17.69 25.63 7.99
C ARG A 295 17.03 26.98 7.78
N ASP A 296 17.81 28.00 7.46
CA ASP A 296 17.32 29.37 7.19
C ASP A 296 16.39 29.40 5.97
N ALA A 297 16.74 28.65 4.91
CA ALA A 297 15.93 28.55 3.70
C ALA A 297 14.53 27.95 3.99
N LEU A 298 14.49 26.84 4.73
CA LEU A 298 13.23 26.19 5.08
C LEU A 298 12.40 27.07 6.04
N THR A 299 13.05 27.70 7.02
CA THR A 299 12.41 28.65 7.94
C THR A 299 11.76 29.81 7.18
N GLN A 300 12.44 30.36 6.17
CA GLN A 300 11.92 31.45 5.36
C GLN A 300 10.66 31.04 4.58
N VAL A 301 10.67 29.86 3.95
CA VAL A 301 9.55 29.37 3.12
C VAL A 301 8.36 29.00 3.99
N LEU A 302 8.57 28.34 5.13
CA LEU A 302 7.50 27.85 6.00
C LEU A 302 7.00 28.89 7.01
N GLY A 303 7.70 30.04 7.12
CA GLY A 303 7.28 31.14 7.99
C GLY A 303 7.56 30.92 9.49
N GLY A 304 8.39 29.94 9.85
CA GLY A 304 8.77 29.62 11.21
C GLY A 304 9.91 28.62 11.27
N ASP A 305 10.64 28.51 12.40
CA ASP A 305 11.73 27.55 12.53
C ASP A 305 11.19 26.11 12.50
N ALA A 306 11.37 25.50 11.34
CA ALA A 306 10.89 24.15 11.03
C ALA A 306 11.54 23.04 11.88
N PHE A 307 12.61 23.34 12.60
CA PHE A 307 13.39 22.40 13.41
C PHE A 307 13.25 22.63 14.92
N GLN A 308 12.29 23.44 15.33
CA GLN A 308 11.93 23.53 16.74
C GLN A 308 11.31 22.21 17.24
N PRO A 309 11.45 21.89 18.55
CA PRO A 309 10.87 20.69 19.14
C PRO A 309 9.39 20.50 18.80
N GLU A 310 8.60 21.58 18.85
CA GLU A 310 7.16 21.54 18.55
C GLU A 310 6.87 21.14 17.10
N THR A 311 7.70 21.53 16.14
CA THR A 311 7.58 21.11 14.74
C THR A 311 7.94 19.64 14.57
N GLN A 312 9.00 19.18 15.26
CA GLN A 312 9.38 17.77 15.24
C GLN A 312 8.31 16.89 15.89
N GLU A 313 7.71 17.34 16.99
CA GLU A 313 6.57 16.66 17.61
C GLU A 313 5.37 16.57 16.67
N ALA A 314 5.08 17.63 15.89
CA ALA A 314 4.00 17.62 14.92
C ALA A 314 4.27 16.64 13.76
N ILE A 315 5.51 16.54 13.27
CA ILE A 315 5.92 15.56 12.26
C ILE A 315 5.74 14.14 12.80
N GLN A 316 6.20 13.87 14.03
CA GLN A 316 6.04 12.56 14.66
C GLN A 316 4.56 12.21 14.84
N ALA A 317 3.72 13.16 15.27
CA ALA A 317 2.28 12.96 15.39
C ALA A 317 1.62 12.62 14.03
N GLN A 318 2.10 13.20 12.94
CA GLN A 318 1.63 12.86 11.59
C GLN A 318 2.00 11.42 11.20
N LEU A 319 3.21 10.96 11.53
CA LEU A 319 3.62 9.56 11.29
C LEU A 319 2.81 8.59 12.16
N ASP A 320 2.56 8.94 13.42
CA ASP A 320 1.71 8.15 14.33
C ASP A 320 0.26 8.08 13.84
N GLN A 321 -0.24 9.16 13.24
CA GLN A 321 -1.57 9.19 12.61
C GLN A 321 -1.67 8.19 11.46
N ILE A 322 -0.65 8.06 10.63
CA ILE A 322 -0.61 7.05 9.56
C ILE A 322 -0.73 5.64 10.15
N GLY A 323 0.02 5.34 11.22
CA GLY A 323 -0.10 4.06 11.94
C GLY A 323 -1.52 3.81 12.46
N ALA A 324 -2.13 4.81 13.10
CA ALA A 324 -3.49 4.71 13.62
C ALA A 324 -4.56 4.53 12.51
N MET A 325 -4.35 5.12 11.34
CA MET A 325 -5.19 4.88 10.16
C MET A 325 -5.12 3.41 9.72
N MET A 326 -3.91 2.86 9.63
CA MET A 326 -3.70 1.46 9.23
C MET A 326 -4.31 0.48 10.23
N ASP A 327 -4.16 0.74 11.52
CA ASP A 327 -4.77 -0.07 12.58
C ASP A 327 -6.30 -0.03 12.50
N SER A 328 -6.88 1.16 12.23
CA SER A 328 -8.33 1.32 12.04
C SER A 328 -8.82 0.58 10.80
N TRP A 329 -8.03 0.61 9.71
CA TRP A 329 -8.31 -0.13 8.49
C TRP A 329 -8.32 -1.65 8.74
N LYS A 330 -7.31 -2.18 9.43
CA LYS A 330 -7.23 -3.61 9.81
C LYS A 330 -8.37 -4.01 10.74
N ALA A 331 -8.67 -3.17 11.73
CA ALA A 331 -9.78 -3.36 12.66
C ALA A 331 -11.15 -3.20 12.01
N ARG A 332 -11.20 -2.73 10.74
CA ARG A 332 -12.43 -2.48 9.99
C ARG A 332 -13.36 -1.46 10.65
N ASP A 333 -12.77 -0.54 11.38
CA ASP A 333 -13.46 0.55 12.06
C ASP A 333 -13.47 1.80 11.18
N ALA A 334 -14.47 1.89 10.30
CA ALA A 334 -14.60 3.00 9.35
C ALA A 334 -14.81 4.35 10.06
N VAL A 335 -15.48 4.34 11.21
CA VAL A 335 -15.72 5.56 12.00
C VAL A 335 -14.42 6.06 12.63
N LYS A 336 -13.66 5.15 13.23
CA LYS A 336 -12.35 5.49 13.77
C LYS A 336 -11.38 5.91 12.67
N PHE A 337 -11.40 5.23 11.52
CA PHE A 337 -10.59 5.60 10.37
C PHE A 337 -10.89 7.03 9.94
N ASP A 338 -12.17 7.39 9.75
CA ASP A 338 -12.59 8.74 9.36
C ASP A 338 -12.17 9.80 10.40
N THR A 339 -12.36 9.49 11.68
CA THR A 339 -11.94 10.37 12.77
C THR A 339 -10.42 10.61 12.78
N VAL A 340 -9.63 9.56 12.62
CA VAL A 340 -8.15 9.65 12.60
C VAL A 340 -7.68 10.35 11.34
N TYR A 341 -8.29 10.04 10.20
CA TYR A 341 -8.00 10.68 8.92
C TYR A 341 -8.35 12.18 8.93
N GLY A 342 -9.43 12.55 9.63
CA GLY A 342 -9.85 13.93 9.83
C GLY A 342 -10.40 14.58 8.55
N LYS A 343 -11.17 13.83 7.76
CA LYS A 343 -11.71 14.32 6.47
C LYS A 343 -12.49 15.61 6.59
N ASP A 344 -13.34 15.77 7.61
CA ASP A 344 -14.09 17.00 7.85
C ASP A 344 -13.16 18.20 8.06
N THR A 345 -12.09 18.00 8.86
CA THR A 345 -11.08 19.04 9.07
C THR A 345 -10.35 19.41 7.77
N ILE A 346 -10.08 18.42 6.91
CA ILE A 346 -9.47 18.63 5.60
C ILE A 346 -10.40 19.42 4.69
N LEU A 347 -11.69 19.08 4.65
CA LEU A 347 -12.70 19.76 3.83
C LEU A 347 -12.95 21.19 4.28
N ASP A 348 -12.94 21.45 5.58
CA ASP A 348 -13.09 22.78 6.18
C ASP A 348 -11.82 23.64 6.08
N SER A 349 -10.69 23.03 5.69
CA SER A 349 -9.40 23.71 5.58
C SER A 349 -9.40 24.77 4.47
N GLU A 350 -8.73 25.88 4.74
CA GLU A 350 -8.38 26.88 3.71
C GLU A 350 -7.21 26.43 2.81
N ASP A 351 -6.61 25.29 3.12
CA ASP A 351 -5.47 24.72 2.37
C ASP A 351 -5.83 24.45 0.91
N GLU A 352 -4.98 24.91 0.00
CA GLU A 352 -5.23 24.89 -1.43
C GLU A 352 -5.29 23.45 -1.99
N LEU A 353 -4.39 22.56 -1.55
CA LEU A 353 -4.34 21.18 -1.99
C LEU A 353 -5.52 20.38 -1.43
N ASN A 354 -5.82 20.53 -0.14
CA ASN A 354 -6.91 19.82 0.52
C ASN A 354 -8.25 20.06 -0.17
N ARG A 355 -8.53 21.30 -0.58
CA ARG A 355 -9.74 21.64 -1.34
C ARG A 355 -9.84 20.89 -2.67
N LYS A 356 -8.72 20.71 -3.36
CA LYS A 356 -8.69 20.04 -4.67
C LYS A 356 -8.78 18.51 -4.53
N LEU A 357 -8.26 17.95 -3.45
CA LEU A 357 -8.16 16.50 -3.28
C LEU A 357 -9.51 15.79 -3.13
N PHE A 358 -10.47 16.38 -2.42
CA PHE A 358 -11.77 15.74 -2.15
C PHE A 358 -12.93 16.40 -2.86
N THR A 359 -13.10 17.71 -2.76
CA THR A 359 -14.25 18.43 -3.31
C THR A 359 -14.41 18.23 -4.82
N GLY A 360 -13.31 18.12 -5.55
CA GLY A 360 -13.31 17.90 -7.00
C GLY A 360 -13.39 16.44 -7.42
N ARG A 361 -13.13 15.48 -6.53
CA ARG A 361 -12.94 14.06 -6.88
C ARG A 361 -14.05 13.15 -6.38
N ASP A 362 -14.50 13.29 -5.13
CA ASP A 362 -15.54 12.45 -4.54
C ASP A 362 -16.82 12.38 -5.39
N PRO A 363 -17.37 13.49 -5.93
CA PRO A 363 -18.55 13.42 -6.79
C PRO A 363 -18.36 12.56 -8.04
N GLY A 364 -17.19 12.63 -8.67
CA GLY A 364 -16.84 11.80 -9.83
C GLY A 364 -16.77 10.31 -9.50
N MET A 365 -16.20 9.97 -8.35
CA MET A 365 -16.13 8.59 -7.85
C MET A 365 -17.52 8.03 -7.51
N ILE A 366 -18.38 8.84 -6.88
CA ILE A 366 -19.76 8.47 -6.58
C ILE A 366 -20.53 8.22 -7.89
N GLN A 367 -20.38 9.11 -8.88
CA GLN A 367 -21.05 8.95 -10.17
C GLN A 367 -20.58 7.69 -10.89
N TYR A 368 -19.28 7.42 -10.91
CA TYR A 368 -18.73 6.20 -11.51
C TYR A 368 -19.32 4.94 -10.88
N ALA A 369 -19.37 4.90 -9.55
CA ALA A 369 -19.95 3.76 -8.82
C ALA A 369 -21.46 3.61 -9.07
N ALA A 370 -22.21 4.73 -9.13
CA ALA A 370 -23.62 4.72 -9.44
C ALA A 370 -23.90 4.27 -10.89
N ASP A 371 -23.09 4.69 -11.84
CA ASP A 371 -23.18 4.26 -13.24
C ASP A 371 -22.95 2.75 -13.37
N TYR A 372 -21.95 2.20 -12.64
CA TYR A 372 -21.74 0.76 -12.58
C TYR A 372 -22.97 0.02 -12.04
N LEU A 373 -23.54 0.49 -10.92
CA LEU A 373 -24.71 -0.15 -10.29
C LEU A 373 -25.99 0.01 -11.12
N SER A 374 -26.09 0.99 -12.00
CA SER A 374 -27.26 1.24 -12.83
C SER A 374 -27.27 0.47 -14.16
N GLN A 375 -26.20 -0.23 -14.51
CA GLN A 375 -26.11 -1.02 -15.74
C GLN A 375 -27.22 -2.04 -15.86
N ALA A 376 -27.62 -2.32 -17.11
CA ALA A 376 -28.57 -3.39 -17.38
C ALA A 376 -27.89 -4.75 -17.21
N GLY A 377 -28.61 -5.69 -16.62
CA GLY A 377 -28.11 -7.05 -16.38
C GLY A 377 -27.81 -7.33 -14.92
N SER A 378 -26.90 -8.27 -14.70
CA SER A 378 -26.43 -8.69 -13.37
C SER A 378 -24.91 -8.73 -13.42
N HIS A 379 -24.28 -7.79 -12.73
CA HIS A 379 -22.85 -7.56 -12.76
C HIS A 379 -22.27 -7.49 -11.36
N THR A 380 -21.05 -8.00 -11.22
CA THR A 380 -20.30 -7.90 -9.96
C THR A 380 -18.93 -7.28 -10.23
N GLY A 381 -18.65 -6.14 -9.61
CA GLY A 381 -17.39 -5.41 -9.75
C GLY A 381 -16.74 -5.07 -8.42
N LEU A 382 -15.54 -4.56 -8.50
CA LEU A 382 -14.77 -4.03 -7.38
C LEU A 382 -14.23 -2.66 -7.74
N LEU A 383 -14.50 -1.66 -6.90
CA LEU A 383 -13.91 -0.32 -6.98
C LEU A 383 -12.90 -0.16 -5.84
N VAL A 384 -11.68 0.19 -6.19
CA VAL A 384 -10.56 0.40 -5.26
C VAL A 384 -10.09 1.85 -5.40
N VAL A 385 -10.41 2.66 -4.41
CA VAL A 385 -9.94 4.04 -4.30
C VAL A 385 -9.44 4.31 -2.88
N GLY A 386 -8.67 5.36 -2.69
CA GLY A 386 -8.15 5.70 -1.37
C GLY A 386 -9.23 5.72 -0.30
N ALA A 387 -8.94 5.15 0.88
CA ALA A 387 -9.92 5.00 1.95
C ALA A 387 -10.52 6.35 2.39
N GLY A 388 -9.77 7.45 2.27
CA GLY A 388 -10.28 8.80 2.52
C GLY A 388 -11.42 9.22 1.60
N HIS A 389 -11.48 8.68 0.37
CA HIS A 389 -12.60 8.91 -0.55
C HIS A 389 -13.84 8.07 -0.19
N MET A 390 -13.66 6.96 0.52
CA MET A 390 -14.77 6.07 0.91
C MET A 390 -15.57 6.61 2.09
N VAL A 391 -14.89 7.21 3.08
CA VAL A 391 -15.46 7.59 4.39
C VAL A 391 -15.94 9.04 4.41
N GLY A 392 -16.66 9.41 5.49
CA GLY A 392 -17.21 10.75 5.74
C GLY A 392 -18.50 11.01 4.98
N ASP A 393 -19.13 12.14 5.29
CA ASP A 393 -20.45 12.51 4.74
C ASP A 393 -20.43 12.74 3.23
N THR A 394 -19.29 13.14 2.68
CA THR A 394 -19.10 13.38 1.23
C THR A 394 -18.48 12.17 0.50
N GLY A 395 -18.16 11.09 1.22
CA GLY A 395 -17.49 9.92 0.66
C GLY A 395 -18.40 9.05 -0.21
N VAL A 396 -17.76 8.13 -0.95
CA VAL A 396 -18.44 7.23 -1.88
C VAL A 396 -19.51 6.38 -1.19
N VAL A 397 -19.23 5.89 0.02
CA VAL A 397 -20.18 5.06 0.77
C VAL A 397 -21.46 5.84 1.08
N GLN A 398 -21.33 7.04 1.63
CA GLN A 398 -22.49 7.86 1.96
C GLN A 398 -23.19 8.38 0.70
N GLY A 399 -22.43 8.81 -0.31
CA GLY A 399 -23.01 9.27 -1.58
C GLY A 399 -23.87 8.23 -2.28
N LEU A 400 -23.47 6.96 -2.26
CA LEU A 400 -24.28 5.86 -2.80
C LEU A 400 -25.52 5.58 -1.96
N ARG A 401 -25.45 5.70 -0.62
CA ARG A 401 -26.62 5.59 0.27
C ARG A 401 -27.64 6.70 -0.01
N ASP A 402 -27.17 7.93 -0.22
CA ASP A 402 -28.03 9.08 -0.55
C ASP A 402 -28.73 8.92 -1.91
N LEU A 403 -28.11 8.18 -2.83
CA LEU A 403 -28.71 7.79 -4.10
C LEU A 403 -29.68 6.58 -3.98
N GLY A 404 -29.83 6.00 -2.77
CA GLY A 404 -30.79 4.95 -2.48
C GLY A 404 -30.25 3.52 -2.65
N TYR A 405 -28.94 3.35 -2.82
CA TYR A 405 -28.31 2.02 -2.83
C TYR A 405 -28.13 1.47 -1.41
N SER A 406 -28.24 0.15 -1.24
CA SER A 406 -27.81 -0.51 0.00
C SER A 406 -26.29 -0.59 0.01
N VAL A 407 -25.65 -0.03 1.04
CA VAL A 407 -24.18 -0.07 1.18
C VAL A 407 -23.85 -0.48 2.62
N GLU A 408 -23.30 -1.67 2.77
CA GLU A 408 -22.96 -2.24 4.06
C GLU A 408 -21.51 -2.71 4.09
N LEU A 409 -20.86 -2.58 5.26
CA LEU A 409 -19.56 -3.18 5.48
C LEU A 409 -19.69 -4.70 5.37
N VAL A 410 -18.87 -5.34 4.55
CA VAL A 410 -18.90 -6.79 4.36
C VAL A 410 -18.69 -7.48 5.71
N PRO A 411 -19.60 -8.37 6.17
CA PRO A 411 -19.43 -9.03 7.46
C PRO A 411 -18.18 -9.91 7.48
N VAL A 412 -17.57 -10.05 8.65
CA VAL A 412 -16.56 -11.09 8.88
C VAL A 412 -17.31 -12.42 8.94
N PRO A 413 -16.79 -13.49 8.32
CA PRO A 413 -17.40 -14.82 8.36
C PRO A 413 -17.57 -15.36 9.77
#